data_3f0b0adc1d82809e5d028f0f41059974
#
_entry.id   3f0b0adc1d82809e5d028f0f41059974
#
_cell.length_a   1.000
_cell.length_b   1.000
_cell.length_c   1.000
_cell.angle_alpha   90.00
_cell.angle_beta   90.00
_cell.angle_gamma   90.00
#
_symmetry.space_group_name_H-M   'P 1'
#
loop_
_entity.id
_entity.type
_entity.pdbx_description
1 polymer ?
#
loop_
_entity_poly.entity_id
_entity_poly.type
_entity_poly.pdbx_seq_one_letter_code
_entity_poly.pdbx_strand_id
1 'polypeptide(L)'
;KKIFVDPKNHGGGLHQGKKNSFLDMHLDFNYHPLQKNWYRELNLLLYLNKDWKPEYKGRLRIKDLRTNEETELDVPFNRLIIQQCAPYTLHGYDMTNFPEGKFRTSIATYAYQIHNKILETPRTTDWFPKDDASFMKKVLAKNFNFLVQTKNKFFGSGTAKNQ
;
A
#
# COMPACT_ATOMS: atom_id res chain seq x y z
N LYS A 1 18.04 7.25 14.53
CA LYS A 1 18.02 7.37 13.06
C LYS A 1 16.88 8.29 12.65
N LYS A 2 17.10 9.16 11.66
CA LYS A 2 16.11 10.15 11.22
C LYS A 2 15.19 9.53 10.17
N ILE A 3 13.87 9.63 10.37
CA ILE A 3 12.85 9.31 9.38
C ILE A 3 12.47 10.60 8.66
N PHE A 4 12.29 10.55 7.34
CA PHE A 4 11.91 11.68 6.51
C PHE A 4 10.93 11.26 5.41
N VAL A 5 10.13 12.20 4.96
CA VAL A 5 9.23 12.01 3.81
C VAL A 5 9.99 12.28 2.53
N ASP A 6 9.76 11.44 1.50
CA ASP A 6 10.32 11.70 0.17
C ASP A 6 9.78 13.02 -0.41
N PRO A 7 10.63 14.02 -0.65
CA PRO A 7 10.19 15.32 -1.15
C PRO A 7 9.58 15.26 -2.56
N LYS A 8 9.88 14.20 -3.32
CA LYS A 8 9.30 13.97 -4.64
C LYS A 8 8.07 13.05 -4.62
N ASN A 9 7.70 12.54 -3.45
CA ASN A 9 6.53 11.69 -3.23
C ASN A 9 6.42 10.49 -4.21
N HIS A 10 7.53 9.82 -4.52
CA HIS A 10 7.55 8.68 -5.44
C HIS A 10 6.60 7.57 -4.97
N GLY A 11 5.70 7.17 -5.85
CA GLY A 11 4.70 6.13 -5.60
C GLY A 11 3.55 6.58 -4.70
N GLY A 12 3.61 7.77 -4.11
CA GLY A 12 2.53 8.38 -3.37
C GLY A 12 1.55 9.14 -4.29
N GLY A 13 0.53 9.75 -3.70
CA GLY A 13 -0.43 10.59 -4.41
C GLY A 13 -1.87 10.42 -3.96
N LEU A 14 -2.79 10.91 -4.78
CA LEU A 14 -4.24 10.82 -4.56
C LEU A 14 -4.73 9.43 -5.01
N HIS A 15 -5.35 8.72 -4.10
CA HIS A 15 -5.99 7.44 -4.35
C HIS A 15 -7.50 7.60 -4.25
N GLN A 16 -8.22 7.12 -5.26
CA GLN A 16 -9.68 7.15 -5.27
C GLN A 16 -10.26 5.79 -5.66
N GLY A 17 -11.23 5.33 -4.87
CA GLY A 17 -12.02 4.12 -5.14
C GLY A 17 -13.51 4.47 -5.21
N LYS A 18 -14.19 4.07 -6.28
CA LYS A 18 -15.65 4.18 -6.41
C LYS A 18 -16.36 2.99 -5.75
N LYS A 19 -17.69 2.96 -5.80
CA LYS A 19 -18.50 1.80 -5.38
C LYS A 19 -17.94 0.49 -5.94
N ASN A 20 -17.90 -0.54 -5.12
CA ASN A 20 -17.35 -1.87 -5.42
C ASN A 20 -15.82 -1.91 -5.62
N SER A 21 -15.10 -0.82 -5.35
CA SER A 21 -13.64 -0.91 -5.29
C SER A 21 -13.19 -1.66 -4.04
N PHE A 22 -12.07 -2.34 -4.13
CA PHE A 22 -11.41 -3.02 -3.02
C PHE A 22 -9.90 -3.00 -3.23
N LEU A 23 -9.17 -3.32 -2.20
CA LEU A 23 -7.73 -3.51 -2.25
C LEU A 23 -7.40 -4.77 -1.46
N ASP A 24 -6.89 -5.78 -2.14
CA ASP A 24 -6.47 -7.02 -1.46
C ASP A 24 -5.42 -6.72 -0.38
N MET A 25 -5.39 -7.55 0.65
CA MET A 25 -4.35 -7.47 1.65
C MET A 25 -2.99 -7.66 1.00
N HIS A 26 -2.03 -6.81 1.34
CA HIS A 26 -0.71 -6.83 0.73
C HIS A 26 0.36 -6.27 1.67
N LEU A 27 1.59 -6.65 1.40
CA LEU A 27 2.79 -5.97 1.88
C LEU A 27 3.27 -5.00 0.82
N ASP A 28 3.57 -3.78 1.21
CA ASP A 28 4.14 -2.78 0.31
C ASP A 28 5.59 -3.07 -0.08
N PHE A 29 6.07 -2.39 -1.11
CA PHE A 29 7.49 -2.31 -1.40
C PHE A 29 8.24 -1.70 -0.21
N ASN A 30 9.44 -2.20 0.06
CA ASN A 30 10.20 -1.89 1.27
C ASN A 30 11.41 -0.98 1.06
N TYR A 31 11.60 -0.42 -0.14
CA TYR A 31 12.70 0.48 -0.48
C TYR A 31 12.26 1.52 -1.51
N HIS A 32 12.96 2.64 -1.57
CA HIS A 32 12.68 3.68 -2.56
C HIS A 32 13.11 3.21 -3.96
N PRO A 33 12.29 3.44 -5.01
CA PRO A 33 12.57 2.91 -6.35
C PRO A 33 13.87 3.43 -6.98
N LEU A 34 14.29 4.64 -6.63
CA LEU A 34 15.52 5.26 -7.16
C LEU A 34 16.68 5.25 -6.14
N GLN A 35 16.40 5.15 -4.85
CA GLN A 35 17.38 5.23 -3.76
C GLN A 35 17.34 3.92 -2.95
N LYS A 36 18.02 2.90 -3.44
CA LYS A 36 17.94 1.53 -2.89
C LYS A 36 18.38 1.38 -1.42
N ASN A 37 19.06 2.37 -0.87
CA ASN A 37 19.42 2.45 0.54
C ASN A 37 18.42 3.24 1.39
N TRP A 38 17.32 3.74 0.80
CA TRP A 38 16.21 4.33 1.54
C TRP A 38 15.18 3.26 1.82
N TYR A 39 15.08 2.84 3.06
CA TYR A 39 14.12 1.82 3.50
C TYR A 39 12.82 2.52 3.87
N ARG A 40 11.70 2.00 3.36
CA ARG A 40 10.37 2.51 3.66
C ARG A 40 9.96 2.05 5.05
N GLU A 41 9.77 3.01 5.94
CA GLU A 41 9.44 2.77 7.34
C GLU A 41 7.95 2.97 7.63
N LEU A 42 7.36 4.03 7.02
CA LEU A 42 5.98 4.41 7.31
C LEU A 42 5.17 4.70 6.05
N ASN A 43 3.91 4.32 6.09
CA ASN A 43 2.84 4.87 5.27
C ASN A 43 2.11 5.96 6.04
N LEU A 44 1.94 7.11 5.42
CA LEU A 44 1.14 8.22 5.91
C LEU A 44 -0.11 8.32 5.01
N LEU A 45 -1.26 7.90 5.54
CA LEU A 45 -2.51 7.80 4.79
C LEU A 45 -3.51 8.83 5.32
N LEU A 46 -3.64 9.96 4.62
CA LEU A 46 -4.62 10.99 4.97
C LEU A 46 -5.93 10.74 4.23
N TYR A 47 -6.98 10.41 4.97
CA TYR A 47 -8.32 10.17 4.43
C TYR A 47 -9.11 11.46 4.28
N LEU A 48 -9.85 11.57 3.16
CA LEU A 48 -10.58 12.78 2.77
C LEU A 48 -12.08 12.49 2.51
N ASN A 49 -12.64 11.51 3.21
CA ASN A 49 -14.03 11.05 2.98
C ASN A 49 -15.01 11.87 3.81
N LYS A 50 -15.41 13.05 3.30
CA LYS A 50 -16.41 13.88 3.95
C LYS A 50 -17.73 13.11 4.11
N ASP A 51 -18.34 13.24 5.28
CA ASP A 51 -19.60 12.56 5.64
C ASP A 51 -19.53 11.02 5.49
N TRP A 52 -18.34 10.43 5.70
CA TRP A 52 -18.17 8.98 5.69
C TRP A 52 -19.03 8.33 6.77
N LYS A 53 -19.65 7.21 6.41
CA LYS A 53 -20.48 6.42 7.31
C LYS A 53 -20.05 4.94 7.27
N PRO A 54 -20.26 4.19 8.37
CA PRO A 54 -19.89 2.77 8.43
C PRO A 54 -20.46 1.91 7.30
N GLU A 55 -21.69 2.20 6.84
CA GLU A 55 -22.36 1.49 5.74
C GLU A 55 -21.68 1.69 4.37
N TYR A 56 -20.83 2.72 4.22
CA TYR A 56 -20.02 2.90 3.00
C TYR A 56 -18.85 1.91 2.93
N LYS A 57 -18.58 1.20 4.06
CA LYS A 57 -17.46 0.24 4.14
C LYS A 57 -16.11 0.87 3.77
N GLY A 58 -15.17 0.07 3.30
CA GLY A 58 -13.84 0.55 2.87
C GLY A 58 -12.95 1.01 4.02
N ARG A 59 -13.18 0.51 5.26
CA ARG A 59 -12.26 0.68 6.38
C ARG A 59 -10.86 0.23 5.98
N LEU A 60 -9.84 0.86 6.53
CA LEU A 60 -8.49 0.33 6.39
C LEU A 60 -8.37 -0.91 7.28
N ARG A 61 -8.01 -2.04 6.70
CA ARG A 61 -7.69 -3.27 7.41
C ARG A 61 -6.17 -3.37 7.56
N ILE A 62 -5.73 -3.69 8.75
CA ILE A 62 -4.32 -3.94 9.07
C ILE A 62 -4.25 -5.30 9.76
N LYS A 63 -3.36 -6.19 9.30
CA LYS A 63 -3.17 -7.52 9.86
C LYS A 63 -1.70 -7.76 10.17
N ASP A 64 -1.42 -8.24 11.38
CA ASP A 64 -0.09 -8.71 11.77
C ASP A 64 0.04 -10.22 11.49
N LEU A 65 0.94 -10.61 10.61
CA LEU A 65 1.17 -12.01 10.24
C LEU A 65 1.78 -12.85 11.37
N ARG A 66 2.36 -12.24 12.40
CA ARG A 66 2.98 -12.96 13.53
C ARG A 66 1.95 -13.41 14.56
N THR A 67 0.96 -12.54 14.82
CA THR A 67 -0.12 -12.80 15.79
C THR A 67 -1.41 -13.23 15.15
N ASN A 68 -1.54 -13.02 13.84
CA ASN A 68 -2.75 -13.17 13.04
C ASN A 68 -3.89 -12.22 13.47
N GLU A 69 -3.57 -11.22 14.31
CA GLU A 69 -4.52 -10.18 14.70
C GLU A 69 -4.81 -9.24 13.55
N GLU A 70 -6.08 -8.84 13.45
CA GLU A 70 -6.55 -7.92 12.43
C GLU A 70 -7.34 -6.78 13.07
N THR A 71 -7.11 -5.56 12.60
CA THR A 71 -7.80 -4.34 13.04
C THR A 71 -8.39 -3.62 11.84
N GLU A 72 -9.62 -3.15 12.00
CA GLU A 72 -10.29 -2.27 11.04
C GLU A 72 -10.34 -0.83 11.56
N LEU A 73 -9.94 0.11 10.75
CA LEU A 73 -9.91 1.53 11.07
C LEU A 73 -10.85 2.31 10.15
N ASP A 74 -11.74 3.09 10.77
CA ASP A 74 -12.61 4.02 10.06
C ASP A 74 -11.80 5.03 9.26
N VAL A 75 -12.35 5.49 8.14
CA VAL A 75 -11.65 6.35 7.19
C VAL A 75 -12.41 7.68 6.91
N PRO A 76 -12.84 8.43 7.94
CA PRO A 76 -13.56 9.68 7.76
C PRO A 76 -12.65 10.78 7.17
N PHE A 77 -13.24 11.96 6.96
CA PHE A 77 -12.50 13.14 6.54
C PHE A 77 -11.48 13.57 7.60
N ASN A 78 -10.32 14.04 7.14
CA ASN A 78 -9.23 14.55 7.96
C ASN A 78 -8.65 13.55 8.98
N ARG A 79 -8.70 12.25 8.67
CA ARG A 79 -8.03 11.23 9.48
C ARG A 79 -6.70 10.86 8.86
N LEU A 80 -5.62 11.10 9.58
CA LEU A 80 -4.29 10.59 9.26
C LEU A 80 -4.08 9.26 9.97
N ILE A 81 -3.72 8.23 9.22
CA ILE A 81 -3.25 6.94 9.74
C ILE A 81 -1.77 6.81 9.41
N ILE A 82 -0.96 6.58 10.44
CA ILE A 82 0.47 6.29 10.31
C ILE A 82 0.66 4.80 10.52
N GLN A 83 1.02 4.10 9.45
CA GLN A 83 1.22 2.66 9.47
C GLN A 83 2.70 2.33 9.36
N GLN A 84 3.21 1.48 10.24
CA GLN A 84 4.55 0.93 10.12
C GLN A 84 4.63 -0.06 8.96
N CYS A 85 5.62 0.10 8.08
CA CYS A 85 5.89 -0.80 6.97
C CYS A 85 6.86 -1.90 7.43
N ALA A 86 6.30 -3.01 7.93
CA ALA A 86 7.09 -4.17 8.36
C ALA A 86 6.79 -5.38 7.45
N PRO A 87 7.70 -6.39 7.37
CA PRO A 87 7.50 -7.57 6.53
C PRO A 87 6.36 -8.48 6.99
N TYR A 88 5.68 -8.12 8.04
CA TYR A 88 4.57 -8.86 8.64
C TYR A 88 3.29 -8.02 8.78
N THR A 89 3.27 -6.76 8.33
CA THR A 89 2.10 -5.87 8.46
C THR A 89 1.37 -5.74 7.13
N LEU A 90 0.39 -6.59 6.91
CA LEU A 90 -0.51 -6.50 5.77
C LEU A 90 -1.47 -5.34 5.94
N HIS A 91 -1.87 -4.74 4.82
CA HIS A 91 -3.00 -3.81 4.80
C HIS A 91 -3.80 -3.90 3.49
N GLY A 92 -5.03 -3.40 3.54
CA GLY A 92 -5.95 -3.43 2.41
C GLY A 92 -7.31 -2.88 2.83
N TYR A 93 -8.33 -3.07 2.02
CA TYR A 93 -9.71 -2.78 2.37
C TYR A 93 -10.69 -3.62 1.57
N ASP A 94 -11.81 -3.97 2.21
CA ASP A 94 -12.88 -4.72 1.58
C ASP A 94 -13.70 -3.86 0.62
N MET A 95 -14.52 -4.54 -0.18
CA MET A 95 -15.38 -3.91 -1.19
C MET A 95 -16.18 -2.76 -0.58
N THR A 96 -16.05 -1.60 -1.19
CA THR A 96 -16.72 -0.37 -0.78
C THR A 96 -18.19 -0.35 -1.24
N ASN A 97 -19.01 0.41 -0.50
CA ASN A 97 -20.41 0.68 -0.88
C ASN A 97 -20.70 2.19 -0.87
N PHE A 98 -19.77 2.99 -1.36
CA PHE A 98 -19.97 4.43 -1.48
C PHE A 98 -21.14 4.73 -2.42
N PRO A 99 -21.98 5.74 -2.12
CA PRO A 99 -23.00 6.20 -3.03
C PRO A 99 -22.43 6.64 -4.38
N GLU A 100 -23.27 6.66 -5.39
CA GLU A 100 -22.90 7.20 -6.70
C GLU A 100 -22.40 8.66 -6.58
N GLY A 101 -21.33 8.98 -7.31
CA GLY A 101 -20.68 10.29 -7.25
C GLY A 101 -19.80 10.52 -6.01
N LYS A 102 -19.80 9.60 -5.05
CA LYS A 102 -18.86 9.64 -3.90
C LYS A 102 -17.73 8.62 -4.07
N PHE A 103 -16.59 8.94 -3.50
CA PHE A 103 -15.37 8.12 -3.63
C PHE A 103 -14.74 7.90 -2.26
N ARG A 104 -14.15 6.72 -2.09
CA ARG A 104 -13.17 6.49 -1.03
C ARG A 104 -11.87 7.17 -1.42
N THR A 105 -11.55 8.26 -0.77
CA THR A 105 -10.43 9.12 -1.15
C THR A 105 -9.39 9.17 -0.05
N SER A 106 -8.12 9.02 -0.42
CA SER A 106 -6.97 9.23 0.47
C SER A 106 -5.79 9.83 -0.28
N ILE A 107 -4.95 10.57 0.44
CA ILE A 107 -3.60 10.91 0.00
C ILE A 107 -2.65 9.99 0.73
N ALA A 108 -1.79 9.30 -0.04
CA ALA A 108 -0.73 8.47 0.50
C ALA A 108 0.62 9.15 0.27
N THR A 109 1.47 9.14 1.28
CA THR A 109 2.87 9.47 1.16
C THR A 109 3.70 8.53 2.02
N TYR A 110 5.00 8.45 1.76
CA TYR A 110 5.86 7.46 2.36
C TYR A 110 7.04 8.09 3.06
N ALA A 111 7.35 7.57 4.23
CA ALA A 111 8.51 8.00 4.97
C ALA A 111 9.59 6.91 5.00
N TYR A 112 10.82 7.36 4.86
CA TYR A 112 12.00 6.52 4.66
C TYR A 112 13.05 6.78 5.74
N GLN A 113 13.94 5.80 5.90
CA GLN A 113 15.16 5.91 6.65
C GLN A 113 16.34 5.56 5.74
N ILE A 114 17.41 6.36 5.79
CA ILE A 114 18.64 6.06 5.06
C ILE A 114 19.46 5.04 5.84
N HIS A 115 19.87 3.99 5.17
CA HIS A 115 20.77 2.96 5.68
C HIS A 115 22.11 3.00 4.97
N ASN A 116 23.19 2.57 5.67
CA ASN A 116 24.53 2.53 5.10
C ASN A 116 24.72 1.43 4.05
N LYS A 117 23.76 0.47 3.98
CA LYS A 117 23.77 -0.64 3.03
C LYS A 117 22.49 -0.66 2.22
N ILE A 118 22.59 -1.21 1.01
CA ILE A 118 21.42 -1.55 0.19
C ILE A 118 20.67 -2.70 0.89
N LEU A 119 19.34 -2.71 0.78
CA LEU A 119 18.50 -3.75 1.35
C LEU A 119 18.86 -5.12 0.73
N GLU A 120 19.15 -6.10 1.57
CA GLU A 120 19.50 -7.45 1.12
C GLU A 120 18.32 -8.19 0.46
N THR A 121 17.12 -7.93 0.95
CA THR A 121 15.87 -8.52 0.45
C THR A 121 14.91 -7.46 -0.07
N PRO A 122 15.23 -6.83 -1.22
CA PRO A 122 14.33 -5.84 -1.81
C PRO A 122 13.02 -6.52 -2.24
N ARG A 123 11.91 -5.93 -1.86
CA ARG A 123 10.58 -6.41 -2.18
C ARG A 123 9.79 -5.32 -2.90
N THR A 124 9.07 -5.70 -3.94
CA THR A 124 7.95 -4.93 -4.48
C THR A 124 6.69 -5.24 -3.66
N THR A 125 5.50 -4.96 -4.16
CA THR A 125 4.26 -5.31 -3.47
C THR A 125 4.04 -6.83 -3.51
N ASP A 126 3.83 -7.45 -2.34
CA ASP A 126 3.41 -8.86 -2.22
C ASP A 126 1.92 -8.92 -1.90
N TRP A 127 1.16 -9.63 -2.72
CA TRP A 127 -0.29 -9.71 -2.65
C TRP A 127 -0.77 -10.97 -1.94
N PHE A 128 -1.77 -10.82 -1.08
CA PHE A 128 -2.44 -11.88 -0.33
C PHE A 128 -3.94 -11.90 -0.69
N PRO A 129 -4.32 -12.46 -1.85
CA PRO A 129 -5.72 -12.54 -2.26
C PRO A 129 -6.52 -13.35 -1.25
N LYS A 130 -7.83 -13.07 -1.19
CA LYS A 130 -8.76 -13.84 -0.35
C LYS A 130 -8.77 -15.33 -0.73
N ASP A 131 -9.18 -16.20 0.21
CA ASP A 131 -9.21 -17.65 0.01
C ASP A 131 -10.17 -18.09 -1.11
N ASP A 132 -11.22 -17.35 -1.35
CA ASP A 132 -12.20 -17.55 -2.43
C ASP A 132 -11.76 -16.96 -3.78
N ALA A 133 -10.60 -16.30 -3.85
CA ALA A 133 -10.08 -15.76 -5.09
C ALA A 133 -9.75 -16.89 -6.10
N SER A 134 -9.94 -16.60 -7.40
CA SER A 134 -9.65 -17.55 -8.47
C SER A 134 -8.20 -18.06 -8.42
N PHE A 135 -8.00 -19.31 -8.87
CA PHE A 135 -6.67 -19.92 -8.96
C PHE A 135 -5.66 -19.04 -9.72
N MET A 136 -6.08 -18.47 -10.85
CA MET A 136 -5.23 -17.58 -11.65
C MET A 136 -4.79 -16.35 -10.86
N LYS A 137 -5.70 -15.73 -10.08
CA LYS A 137 -5.38 -14.59 -9.24
C LYS A 137 -4.35 -14.95 -8.17
N LYS A 138 -4.48 -16.11 -7.53
CA LYS A 138 -3.52 -16.61 -6.53
C LYS A 138 -2.14 -16.88 -7.14
N VAL A 139 -2.09 -17.49 -8.32
CA VAL A 139 -0.82 -17.71 -9.04
C VAL A 139 -0.14 -16.42 -9.43
N LEU A 140 -0.88 -15.45 -9.95
CA LEU A 140 -0.33 -14.12 -10.29
C LEU A 140 0.18 -13.39 -9.05
N ALA A 141 -0.57 -13.41 -7.96
CA ALA A 141 -0.17 -12.79 -6.70
C ALA A 141 1.15 -13.37 -6.18
N LYS A 142 1.26 -14.70 -6.13
CA LYS A 142 2.47 -15.41 -5.67
C LYS A 142 3.71 -15.09 -6.51
N ASN A 143 3.54 -14.85 -7.80
CA ASN A 143 4.65 -14.59 -8.72
C ASN A 143 4.84 -13.09 -9.03
N PHE A 144 4.01 -12.21 -8.48
CA PHE A 144 3.99 -10.79 -8.84
C PHE A 144 5.34 -10.11 -8.59
N ASN A 145 5.94 -10.34 -7.43
CA ASN A 145 7.23 -9.76 -7.07
C ASN A 145 8.32 -10.17 -8.08
N PHE A 146 8.40 -11.44 -8.42
CA PHE A 146 9.34 -11.96 -9.42
C PHE A 146 9.11 -11.32 -10.80
N LEU A 147 7.87 -11.25 -11.25
CA LEU A 147 7.51 -10.66 -12.55
C LEU A 147 7.88 -9.17 -12.63
N VAL A 148 7.58 -8.41 -11.57
CA VAL A 148 7.93 -6.98 -11.53
C VAL A 148 9.43 -6.76 -11.45
N GLN A 149 10.16 -7.54 -10.66
CA GLN A 149 11.62 -7.44 -10.59
C GLN A 149 12.27 -7.78 -11.95
N THR A 150 11.79 -8.82 -12.62
CA THR A 150 12.25 -9.21 -13.96
C THR A 150 11.99 -8.11 -14.97
N LYS A 151 10.75 -7.57 -15.00
CA LYS A 151 10.41 -6.42 -15.85
C LYS A 151 11.34 -5.23 -15.58
N ASN A 152 11.55 -4.87 -14.30
CA ASN A 152 12.37 -3.72 -13.93
C ASN A 152 13.84 -3.89 -14.31
N LYS A 153 14.35 -5.13 -14.32
CA LYS A 153 15.71 -5.45 -14.77
C LYS A 153 15.91 -5.17 -16.27
N PHE A 154 14.90 -5.47 -17.11
CA PHE A 154 15.00 -5.31 -18.56
C PHE A 154 14.49 -3.96 -19.09
N PHE A 155 13.48 -3.39 -18.46
CA PHE A 155 12.75 -2.20 -18.96
C PHE A 155 12.79 -0.98 -18.02
N GLY A 156 13.44 -1.12 -16.87
CA GLY A 156 13.45 -0.10 -15.82
C GLY A 156 12.12 0.01 -15.06
N SER A 157 12.14 0.76 -13.94
CA SER A 157 10.94 0.99 -13.13
C SER A 157 9.99 1.98 -13.81
N GLY A 158 8.71 1.64 -13.96
CA GLY A 158 7.69 2.53 -14.50
C GLY A 158 7.53 3.83 -13.72
N THR A 159 7.76 3.79 -12.40
CA THR A 159 7.70 4.96 -11.51
C THR A 159 8.84 5.95 -11.74
N ALA A 160 9.96 5.49 -12.33
CA ALA A 160 11.14 6.32 -12.60
C ALA A 160 11.13 6.97 -13.98
N LYS A 161 10.21 6.57 -14.87
CA LYS A 161 10.17 7.08 -16.27
C LYS A 161 9.40 8.40 -16.43
N ASN A 162 8.67 8.84 -15.42
CA ASN A 162 7.82 10.04 -15.47
C ASN A 162 8.43 11.23 -14.74
N GLN A 163 9.77 11.38 -14.81
CA GLN A 163 10.49 12.51 -14.23
C GLN A 163 11.49 13.11 -15.19
#